data_acfd2173b2620f28210037857761a805
#
_entry.id   acfd2173b2620f28210037857761a805
#
_cell.length_a   1.000
_cell.length_b   1.000
_cell.length_c   1.000
_cell.angle_alpha   90.00
_cell.angle_beta   90.00
_cell.angle_gamma   90.00
#
_symmetry.space_group_name_H-M   'P 1'
#
loop_
_entity.id
_entity.type
_entity.pdbx_description
1 polymer ?
#
loop_
_entity_poly.entity_id
_entity_poly.type
_entity_poly.pdbx_seq_one_letter_code
_entity_poly.pdbx_strand_id
1 'polypeptide(L)'
;MKVLLVNGSPHREGCTYTALGAVSEALNQNGIDTDVFWVGNKPISGCIACHKCSDLNRCVFQDTVNEFLSLAEDYDGFVFGTPVHWAGATGALTSFLDRAFYADLNGGGGRFYLKPAAVVLSARRAGTTAAWDQVNKYFGLMQMPIITSRYWNMVHGTTPDEVLQDREGIYTLRTLGHNMAYFLKCKEVGSKLVPLPPLETPERTNFIR
;
A
#
# COMPACT_ATOMS: atom_id res chain seq x y z
N MET A 1 0.11 17.00 -5.53
CA MET A 1 -0.13 15.76 -4.73
C MET A 1 0.66 14.63 -5.32
N LYS A 2 1.13 13.70 -4.47
CA LYS A 2 1.95 12.55 -4.89
C LYS A 2 1.45 11.24 -4.30
N VAL A 3 1.50 10.17 -5.08
CA VAL A 3 1.17 8.81 -4.65
C VAL A 3 2.40 7.90 -4.78
N LEU A 4 2.73 7.17 -3.72
CA LEU A 4 3.80 6.18 -3.74
C LEU A 4 3.25 4.81 -4.12
N LEU A 5 3.78 4.26 -5.22
CA LEU A 5 3.48 2.92 -5.69
C LEU A 5 4.51 1.95 -5.12
N VAL A 6 4.11 1.11 -4.17
CA VAL A 6 5.01 0.18 -3.47
C VAL A 6 4.99 -1.17 -4.19
N ASN A 7 6.07 -1.51 -4.86
CA ASN A 7 6.22 -2.79 -5.55
C ASN A 7 6.79 -3.87 -4.61
N GLY A 8 5.93 -4.74 -4.08
CA GLY A 8 6.26 -5.88 -3.21
C GLY A 8 6.62 -7.17 -3.97
N SER A 9 6.82 -7.10 -5.29
CA SER A 9 7.29 -8.22 -6.09
C SER A 9 8.80 -8.41 -5.95
N PRO A 10 9.30 -9.66 -5.93
CA PRO A 10 10.74 -9.91 -6.04
C PRO A 10 11.33 -9.49 -7.40
N HIS A 11 10.49 -9.32 -8.40
CA HIS A 11 10.87 -8.83 -9.73
C HIS A 11 10.61 -7.33 -9.83
N ARG A 12 11.67 -6.56 -10.06
CA ARG A 12 11.60 -5.09 -10.12
C ARG A 12 10.64 -4.61 -11.23
N GLU A 13 10.68 -5.22 -12.40
CA GLU A 13 9.92 -4.85 -13.60
C GLU A 13 9.06 -6.01 -14.12
N GLY A 14 8.42 -6.77 -13.21
CA GLY A 14 7.53 -7.88 -13.53
C GLY A 14 6.06 -7.50 -13.65
N CYS A 15 5.19 -8.49 -13.62
CA CYS A 15 3.72 -8.33 -13.73
C CYS A 15 3.14 -7.31 -12.75
N THR A 16 3.61 -7.30 -11.50
CA THR A 16 3.15 -6.34 -10.47
C THR A 16 3.53 -4.91 -10.84
N TYR A 17 4.75 -4.70 -11.34
CA TYR A 17 5.21 -3.38 -11.80
C TYR A 17 4.36 -2.87 -12.97
N THR A 18 4.08 -3.75 -13.95
CA THR A 18 3.20 -3.43 -15.09
C THR A 18 1.78 -3.05 -14.62
N ALA A 19 1.25 -3.78 -13.65
CA ALA A 19 -0.04 -3.47 -13.04
C ALA A 19 -0.05 -2.12 -12.33
N LEU A 20 0.98 -1.81 -11.53
CA LEU A 20 1.15 -0.51 -10.90
C LEU A 20 1.30 0.62 -11.92
N GLY A 21 1.93 0.35 -13.07
CA GLY A 21 2.05 1.27 -14.19
C GLY A 21 0.70 1.75 -14.73
N ALA A 22 -0.30 0.85 -14.83
CA ALA A 22 -1.64 1.22 -15.26
C ALA A 22 -2.34 2.18 -14.27
N VAL A 23 -2.10 2.02 -12.97
CA VAL A 23 -2.60 2.95 -11.94
C VAL A 23 -1.86 4.28 -12.02
N SER A 24 -0.53 4.24 -12.18
CA SER A 24 0.32 5.42 -12.33
C SER A 24 -0.12 6.29 -13.49
N GLU A 25 -0.33 5.68 -14.66
CA GLU A 25 -0.78 6.40 -15.84
C GLU A 25 -2.09 7.15 -15.58
N ALA A 26 -3.08 6.49 -14.98
CA ALA A 26 -4.36 7.11 -14.66
C ALA A 26 -4.24 8.24 -13.62
N LEU A 27 -3.37 8.09 -12.61
CA LEU A 27 -3.06 9.15 -11.64
C LEU A 27 -2.42 10.36 -12.32
N ASN A 28 -1.39 10.13 -13.15
CA ASN A 28 -0.67 11.18 -13.86
C ASN A 28 -1.57 11.94 -14.85
N GLN A 29 -2.47 11.24 -15.56
CA GLN A 29 -3.50 11.86 -16.41
C GLN A 29 -4.43 12.81 -15.63
N ASN A 30 -4.55 12.63 -14.32
CA ASN A 30 -5.32 13.49 -13.43
C ASN A 30 -4.47 14.53 -12.68
N GLY A 31 -3.18 14.70 -13.02
CA GLY A 31 -2.29 15.65 -12.39
C GLY A 31 -1.81 15.25 -10.99
N ILE A 32 -1.80 13.94 -10.69
CA ILE A 32 -1.23 13.37 -9.47
C ILE A 32 0.11 12.71 -9.83
N ASP A 33 1.20 13.20 -9.27
CA ASP A 33 2.53 12.64 -9.50
C ASP A 33 2.66 11.27 -8.82
N THR A 34 3.48 10.41 -9.40
CA THR A 34 3.71 9.06 -8.87
C THR A 34 5.18 8.70 -8.86
N ASP A 35 5.62 8.03 -7.80
CA ASP A 35 6.93 7.40 -7.71
C ASP A 35 6.76 5.91 -7.39
N VAL A 36 7.74 5.10 -7.79
CA VAL A 36 7.75 3.67 -7.49
C VAL A 36 8.83 3.35 -6.46
N PHE A 37 8.39 2.80 -5.33
CA PHE A 37 9.27 2.22 -4.31
C PHE A 37 9.31 0.70 -4.46
N TRP A 38 10.46 0.15 -4.81
CA TRP A 38 10.63 -1.29 -4.88
C TRP A 38 11.14 -1.84 -3.55
N VAL A 39 10.37 -2.73 -2.94
CA VAL A 39 10.71 -3.38 -1.65
C VAL A 39 12.00 -4.17 -1.72
N GLY A 40 12.35 -4.64 -2.92
CA GLY A 40 13.58 -5.40 -3.15
C GLY A 40 13.34 -6.90 -3.21
N ASN A 41 14.43 -7.63 -3.43
CA ASN A 41 14.46 -9.09 -3.48
C ASN A 41 15.35 -9.73 -2.39
N LYS A 42 15.89 -8.91 -1.49
CA LYS A 42 16.64 -9.40 -0.33
C LYS A 42 15.66 -9.91 0.74
N PRO A 43 16.07 -10.87 1.57
CA PRO A 43 15.24 -11.34 2.69
C PRO A 43 14.85 -10.19 3.61
N ILE A 44 13.56 -10.07 3.91
CA ILE A 44 13.02 -9.12 4.89
C ILE A 44 12.58 -9.92 6.10
N SER A 45 13.17 -9.62 7.26
CA SER A 45 12.75 -10.21 8.52
C SER A 45 11.36 -9.72 8.89
N GLY A 46 10.52 -10.58 9.43
CA GLY A 46 9.27 -10.20 10.09
C GLY A 46 9.50 -9.34 11.33
N CYS A 47 8.43 -8.81 11.91
CA CYS A 47 8.50 -8.08 13.17
C CYS A 47 8.85 -9.04 14.33
N ILE A 48 9.88 -8.69 15.10
CA ILE A 48 10.33 -9.47 16.27
C ILE A 48 9.72 -8.99 17.60
N ALA A 49 8.72 -8.11 17.53
CA ALA A 49 8.01 -7.54 18.70
C ALA A 49 8.94 -6.98 19.79
N CYS A 50 10.06 -6.37 19.40
CA CYS A 50 11.04 -5.81 20.34
C CYS A 50 10.61 -4.46 20.96
N HIS A 51 9.53 -3.86 20.51
CA HIS A 51 8.94 -2.58 20.94
C HIS A 51 9.86 -1.34 20.84
N LYS A 52 11.06 -1.47 20.27
CA LYS A 52 12.00 -0.34 20.15
C LYS A 52 11.50 0.80 19.27
N CYS A 53 10.49 0.54 18.43
CA CYS A 53 9.90 1.59 17.59
C CYS A 53 9.16 2.66 18.39
N SER A 54 8.71 2.39 19.64
CA SER A 54 8.13 3.40 20.52
C SER A 54 9.11 4.54 20.84
N ASP A 55 10.39 4.21 20.96
CA ASP A 55 11.42 5.17 21.31
C ASP A 55 12.09 5.77 20.07
N LEU A 56 12.22 4.95 19.01
CA LEU A 56 12.99 5.30 17.82
C LEU A 56 12.15 5.97 16.72
N ASN A 57 10.83 5.88 16.78
CA ASN A 57 9.91 6.23 15.70
C ASN A 57 10.26 5.58 14.34
N ARG A 58 10.92 4.42 14.38
CA ARG A 58 11.32 3.60 13.23
C ARG A 58 11.60 2.17 13.68
N CYS A 59 11.71 1.25 12.71
CA CYS A 59 12.12 -0.11 13.02
C CYS A 59 13.59 -0.17 13.50
N VAL A 60 13.89 -1.12 14.38
CA VAL A 60 15.27 -1.36 14.87
C VAL A 60 16.20 -1.86 13.74
N PHE A 61 15.67 -2.60 12.78
CA PHE A 61 16.45 -3.06 11.62
C PHE A 61 16.68 -1.93 10.63
N GLN A 62 17.93 -1.77 10.18
CA GLN A 62 18.34 -0.75 9.22
C GLN A 62 18.25 -1.33 7.80
N ASP A 63 17.08 -1.25 7.18
CA ASP A 63 16.83 -1.78 5.86
C ASP A 63 15.72 -0.98 5.13
N THR A 64 15.25 -1.50 4.00
CA THR A 64 14.25 -0.90 3.13
C THR A 64 12.96 -0.46 3.85
N VAL A 65 12.61 -1.05 5.01
CA VAL A 65 11.45 -0.62 5.82
C VAL A 65 11.66 0.80 6.35
N ASN A 66 12.83 1.11 6.88
CA ASN A 66 13.12 2.46 7.38
C ASN A 66 13.27 3.48 6.24
N GLU A 67 13.79 3.06 5.09
CA GLU A 67 13.84 3.90 3.88
C GLU A 67 12.42 4.31 3.46
N PHE A 68 11.49 3.36 3.41
CA PHE A 68 10.09 3.63 3.13
C PHE A 68 9.45 4.56 4.17
N LEU A 69 9.65 4.31 5.46
CA LEU A 69 9.10 5.15 6.53
C LEU A 69 9.57 6.61 6.44
N SER A 70 10.83 6.83 6.04
CA SER A 70 11.36 8.18 5.85
C SER A 70 10.75 8.92 4.67
N LEU A 71 10.34 8.18 3.62
CA LEU A 71 9.69 8.74 2.43
C LEU A 71 8.18 8.97 2.63
N ALA A 72 7.53 8.16 3.49
CA ALA A 72 6.08 8.09 3.58
C ALA A 72 5.42 9.43 3.95
N GLU A 73 6.15 10.34 4.61
CA GLU A 73 5.63 11.66 4.99
C GLU A 73 5.39 12.57 3.77
N ASP A 74 6.19 12.40 2.70
CA ASP A 74 6.15 13.22 1.49
C ASP A 74 5.03 12.84 0.51
N TYR A 75 4.26 11.77 0.80
CA TYR A 75 3.22 11.28 -0.09
C TYR A 75 1.83 11.44 0.51
N ASP A 76 0.87 11.73 -0.38
CA ASP A 76 -0.54 11.94 -0.04
C ASP A 76 -1.37 10.66 -0.07
N GLY A 77 -0.86 9.60 -0.71
CA GLY A 77 -1.53 8.30 -0.84
C GLY A 77 -0.57 7.18 -1.25
N PHE A 78 -1.05 5.93 -1.16
CA PHE A 78 -0.23 4.73 -1.38
C PHE A 78 -0.97 3.68 -2.20
N VAL A 79 -0.26 3.01 -3.11
CA VAL A 79 -0.75 1.81 -3.79
C VAL A 79 0.25 0.69 -3.61
N PHE A 80 -0.15 -0.38 -2.93
CA PHE A 80 0.72 -1.52 -2.65
C PHE A 80 0.46 -2.62 -3.67
N GLY A 81 1.47 -2.96 -4.46
CA GLY A 81 1.42 -4.04 -5.43
C GLY A 81 2.08 -5.31 -4.91
N THR A 82 1.47 -6.47 -5.13
CA THR A 82 2.06 -7.77 -4.81
C THR A 82 1.65 -8.85 -5.80
N PRO A 83 2.54 -9.77 -6.16
CA PRO A 83 2.10 -11.01 -6.79
C PRO A 83 1.44 -11.91 -5.74
N VAL A 84 0.60 -12.82 -6.21
CA VAL A 84 -0.03 -13.84 -5.37
C VAL A 84 0.90 -15.06 -5.24
N HIS A 85 1.31 -15.35 -4.02
CA HIS A 85 2.04 -16.56 -3.66
C HIS A 85 1.22 -17.35 -2.64
N TRP A 86 0.97 -18.65 -2.91
CA TRP A 86 0.21 -19.52 -2.01
C TRP A 86 -1.16 -18.94 -1.58
N ALA A 87 -1.88 -18.36 -2.53
CA ALA A 87 -3.17 -17.71 -2.33
C ALA A 87 -3.15 -16.51 -1.34
N GLY A 88 -2.02 -15.88 -1.14
CA GLY A 88 -1.83 -14.69 -0.29
C GLY A 88 -0.86 -13.69 -0.90
N ALA A 89 -0.66 -12.57 -0.25
CA ALA A 89 0.41 -11.64 -0.58
C ALA A 89 1.78 -12.28 -0.33
N THR A 90 2.84 -11.76 -0.99
CA THR A 90 4.19 -12.30 -0.75
C THR A 90 4.61 -12.13 0.71
N GLY A 91 5.34 -13.12 1.25
CA GLY A 91 5.90 -13.03 2.60
C GLY A 91 6.82 -11.82 2.78
N ALA A 92 7.52 -11.40 1.73
CA ALA A 92 8.32 -10.18 1.76
C ALA A 92 7.46 -8.93 1.98
N LEU A 93 6.33 -8.79 1.27
CA LEU A 93 5.43 -7.64 1.47
C LEU A 93 4.78 -7.68 2.84
N THR A 94 4.29 -8.83 3.32
CA THR A 94 3.65 -8.91 4.64
C THR A 94 4.65 -8.61 5.76
N SER A 95 5.87 -9.14 5.70
CA SER A 95 6.94 -8.80 6.67
C SER A 95 7.31 -7.31 6.62
N PHE A 96 7.31 -6.73 5.42
CA PHE A 96 7.53 -5.30 5.23
C PHE A 96 6.42 -4.46 5.87
N LEU A 97 5.14 -4.79 5.60
CA LEU A 97 3.97 -4.08 6.15
C LEU A 97 3.87 -4.24 7.67
N ASP A 98 4.09 -5.45 8.20
CA ASP A 98 4.10 -5.72 9.65
C ASP A 98 5.06 -4.77 10.36
N ARG A 99 6.24 -4.57 9.79
CA ARG A 99 7.25 -3.73 10.41
C ARG A 99 7.03 -2.23 10.18
N ALA A 100 6.65 -1.85 8.96
CA ALA A 100 6.44 -0.44 8.62
C ALA A 100 5.27 0.13 9.41
N PHE A 101 4.12 -0.52 9.38
CA PHE A 101 2.93 -0.02 10.06
C PHE A 101 3.00 -0.16 11.58
N TYR A 102 3.60 -1.26 12.08
CA TYR A 102 3.82 -1.37 13.52
C TYR A 102 4.78 -0.32 14.05
N ALA A 103 5.83 0.01 13.29
CA ALA A 103 6.78 1.06 13.68
C ALA A 103 6.12 2.45 13.69
N ASP A 104 5.25 2.76 12.72
CA ASP A 104 4.49 4.00 12.71
C ASP A 104 3.52 4.07 13.89
N LEU A 105 2.69 3.03 14.06
CA LEU A 105 1.65 2.98 15.09
C LEU A 105 2.21 3.13 16.51
N ASN A 106 3.36 2.50 16.81
CA ASN A 106 3.98 2.55 18.13
C ASN A 106 4.97 3.71 18.30
N GLY A 107 5.44 4.32 17.21
CA GLY A 107 6.35 5.46 17.22
C GLY A 107 5.67 6.83 17.27
N GLY A 108 4.36 6.87 17.51
CA GLY A 108 3.58 8.11 17.57
C GLY A 108 2.53 8.23 16.48
N GLY A 109 2.61 7.43 15.42
CA GLY A 109 1.65 7.38 14.33
C GLY A 109 1.67 8.61 13.41
N GLY A 110 0.76 8.60 12.45
CA GLY A 110 0.44 9.78 11.65
C GLY A 110 0.97 9.80 10.23
N ARG A 111 2.02 9.03 9.89
CA ARG A 111 2.54 8.98 8.51
C ARG A 111 1.49 8.51 7.49
N PHE A 112 0.61 7.62 7.92
CA PHE A 112 -0.42 7.01 7.07
C PHE A 112 -1.83 7.46 7.39
N TYR A 113 -2.04 8.17 8.50
CA TYR A 113 -3.34 8.57 8.99
C TYR A 113 -4.13 9.35 7.94
N LEU A 114 -5.33 8.83 7.60
CA LEU A 114 -6.24 9.37 6.59
C LEU A 114 -5.62 9.60 5.20
N LYS A 115 -4.46 9.02 4.90
CA LYS A 115 -3.95 8.96 3.53
C LYS A 115 -4.60 7.77 2.81
N PRO A 116 -5.17 7.96 1.60
CA PRO A 116 -5.82 6.85 0.89
C PRO A 116 -4.83 5.77 0.51
N ALA A 117 -5.29 4.52 0.56
CA ALA A 117 -4.51 3.37 0.15
C ALA A 117 -5.31 2.43 -0.76
N ALA A 118 -4.60 1.66 -1.56
CA ALA A 118 -5.15 0.55 -2.33
C ALA A 118 -4.14 -0.58 -2.46
N VAL A 119 -4.63 -1.80 -2.70
CA VAL A 119 -3.79 -2.93 -3.10
C VAL A 119 -4.05 -3.30 -4.55
N VAL A 120 -2.98 -3.66 -5.26
CA VAL A 120 -2.99 -4.17 -6.63
C VAL A 120 -2.34 -5.55 -6.64
N LEU A 121 -2.98 -6.50 -7.29
CA LEU A 121 -2.58 -7.89 -7.28
C LEU A 121 -2.27 -8.39 -8.69
N SER A 122 -1.20 -9.14 -8.83
CA SER A 122 -0.90 -9.88 -10.04
C SER A 122 -0.85 -11.38 -9.76
N ALA A 123 -1.51 -12.17 -10.60
CA ALA A 123 -1.53 -13.62 -10.43
C ALA A 123 -1.59 -14.33 -11.78
N ARG A 124 -1.04 -15.53 -11.81
CA ARG A 124 -1.26 -16.41 -12.96
C ARG A 124 -2.71 -16.92 -13.03
N ARG A 125 -3.34 -17.17 -11.86
CA ARG A 125 -4.68 -17.79 -11.81
C ARG A 125 -5.47 -17.36 -10.56
N ALA A 126 -5.49 -18.14 -9.50
CA ALA A 126 -6.35 -17.97 -8.33
C ALA A 126 -5.61 -17.36 -7.12
N GLY A 127 -6.37 -16.95 -6.09
CA GLY A 127 -5.85 -16.47 -4.80
C GLY A 127 -5.81 -14.96 -4.65
N THR A 128 -6.21 -14.20 -5.65
CA THR A 128 -6.20 -12.74 -5.64
C THR A 128 -7.14 -12.17 -4.58
N THR A 129 -8.36 -12.68 -4.43
CA THR A 129 -9.31 -12.17 -3.44
C THR A 129 -8.82 -12.38 -2.01
N ALA A 130 -8.22 -13.54 -1.70
CA ALA A 130 -7.64 -13.78 -0.38
C ALA A 130 -6.46 -12.84 -0.08
N ALA A 131 -5.59 -12.58 -1.07
CA ALA A 131 -4.50 -11.62 -0.94
C ALA A 131 -5.02 -10.18 -0.81
N TRP A 132 -6.12 -9.84 -1.50
CA TRP A 132 -6.80 -8.55 -1.39
C TRP A 132 -7.32 -8.31 0.02
N ASP A 133 -8.04 -9.27 0.59
CA ASP A 133 -8.53 -9.22 1.97
C ASP A 133 -7.39 -9.10 2.97
N GLN A 134 -6.31 -9.86 2.76
CA GLN A 134 -5.15 -9.85 3.64
C GLN A 134 -4.51 -8.46 3.73
N VAL A 135 -4.27 -7.80 2.60
CA VAL A 135 -3.56 -6.50 2.59
C VAL A 135 -4.46 -5.36 3.05
N ASN A 136 -5.74 -5.36 2.69
CA ASN A 136 -6.66 -4.29 3.11
C ASN A 136 -6.87 -4.21 4.64
N LYS A 137 -6.65 -5.29 5.38
CA LYS A 137 -6.70 -5.26 6.86
C LYS A 137 -5.64 -4.34 7.46
N TYR A 138 -4.45 -4.27 6.84
CA TYR A 138 -3.41 -3.32 7.25
C TYR A 138 -3.91 -1.88 7.12
N PHE A 139 -4.53 -1.54 5.99
CA PHE A 139 -5.04 -0.19 5.74
C PHE A 139 -6.15 0.19 6.72
N GLY A 140 -7.08 -0.74 7.00
CA GLY A 140 -8.13 -0.53 7.99
C GLY A 140 -7.57 -0.20 9.37
N LEU A 141 -6.57 -0.95 9.85
CA LEU A 141 -5.94 -0.69 11.15
C LEU A 141 -5.21 0.67 11.20
N MET A 142 -4.58 1.06 10.09
CA MET A 142 -3.87 2.34 9.97
C MET A 142 -4.79 3.53 9.67
N GLN A 143 -6.11 3.34 9.71
CA GLN A 143 -7.13 4.36 9.44
C GLN A 143 -6.94 5.02 8.06
N MET A 144 -6.50 4.23 7.07
CA MET A 144 -6.33 4.68 5.70
C MET A 144 -7.62 4.42 4.91
N PRO A 145 -8.22 5.42 4.26
CA PRO A 145 -9.35 5.20 3.35
C PRO A 145 -8.96 4.24 2.22
N ILE A 146 -9.68 3.12 2.11
CA ILE A 146 -9.42 2.12 1.08
C ILE A 146 -10.10 2.54 -0.21
N ILE A 147 -9.31 2.81 -1.25
CA ILE A 147 -9.84 3.17 -2.57
C ILE A 147 -10.09 1.90 -3.37
N THR A 148 -11.29 1.83 -3.92
CA THR A 148 -11.75 0.70 -4.75
C THR A 148 -11.87 1.13 -6.21
N SER A 149 -11.95 0.13 -7.08
CA SER A 149 -12.33 0.28 -8.47
C SER A 149 -13.74 -0.29 -8.71
N ARG A 150 -14.01 -0.71 -9.92
CA ARG A 150 -15.29 -1.39 -10.26
C ARG A 150 -15.29 -2.87 -9.87
N TYR A 151 -14.10 -3.48 -9.74
CA TYR A 151 -13.89 -4.88 -9.40
C TYR A 151 -12.75 -5.00 -8.39
N TRP A 152 -12.34 -6.20 -7.99
CA TRP A 152 -11.11 -6.36 -7.19
C TRP A 152 -9.89 -5.99 -8.03
N ASN A 153 -8.97 -5.25 -7.46
CA ASN A 153 -7.82 -4.65 -8.14
C ASN A 153 -6.78 -5.72 -8.51
N MET A 154 -7.01 -6.46 -9.56
CA MET A 154 -6.15 -7.56 -9.96
C MET A 154 -5.93 -7.60 -11.47
N VAL A 155 -4.82 -8.21 -11.86
CA VAL A 155 -4.49 -8.59 -13.22
C VAL A 155 -4.02 -10.04 -13.27
N HIS A 156 -4.18 -10.68 -14.44
CA HIS A 156 -3.73 -12.03 -14.67
C HIS A 156 -2.66 -12.06 -15.78
N GLY A 157 -1.63 -12.87 -15.57
CA GLY A 157 -0.52 -13.07 -16.51
C GLY A 157 0.71 -13.65 -15.80
N THR A 158 1.59 -14.28 -16.56
CA THR A 158 2.89 -14.80 -16.13
C THR A 158 4.04 -13.91 -16.58
N THR A 159 3.78 -13.03 -17.55
CA THR A 159 4.72 -12.04 -18.08
C THR A 159 4.08 -10.64 -18.11
N PRO A 160 4.86 -9.57 -18.16
CA PRO A 160 4.35 -8.21 -18.37
C PRO A 160 3.45 -8.08 -19.60
N ASP A 161 3.81 -8.71 -20.71
CA ASP A 161 3.04 -8.67 -21.96
C ASP A 161 1.69 -9.37 -21.82
N GLU A 162 1.61 -10.48 -21.10
CA GLU A 162 0.34 -11.13 -20.78
C GLU A 162 -0.55 -10.28 -19.88
N VAL A 163 0.03 -9.57 -18.91
CA VAL A 163 -0.72 -8.62 -18.07
C VAL A 163 -1.34 -7.50 -18.91
N LEU A 164 -0.62 -6.99 -19.92
CA LEU A 164 -1.16 -5.98 -20.82
C LEU A 164 -2.30 -6.50 -21.70
N GLN A 165 -2.39 -7.84 -21.91
CA GLN A 165 -3.48 -8.48 -22.62
C GLN A 165 -4.72 -8.73 -21.74
N ASP A 166 -4.58 -8.67 -20.42
CA ASP A 166 -5.72 -8.69 -19.48
C ASP A 166 -6.44 -7.33 -19.49
N ARG A 167 -7.23 -7.13 -20.54
CA ARG A 167 -7.92 -5.85 -20.79
C ARG A 167 -8.86 -5.44 -19.67
N GLU A 168 -9.54 -6.41 -19.05
CA GLU A 168 -10.44 -6.16 -17.91
C GLU A 168 -9.66 -5.76 -16.67
N GLY A 169 -8.58 -6.47 -16.36
CA GLY A 169 -7.69 -6.14 -15.26
C GLY A 169 -7.07 -4.74 -15.42
N ILE A 170 -6.50 -4.44 -16.59
CA ILE A 170 -5.92 -3.11 -16.89
C ILE A 170 -6.99 -2.01 -16.80
N TYR A 171 -8.20 -2.23 -17.32
CA TYR A 171 -9.33 -1.31 -17.16
C TYR A 171 -9.66 -1.07 -15.68
N THR A 172 -9.72 -2.14 -14.89
CA THR A 172 -9.99 -2.08 -13.45
C THR A 172 -8.93 -1.23 -12.72
N LEU A 173 -7.65 -1.40 -13.04
CA LEU A 173 -6.57 -0.65 -12.42
C LEU A 173 -6.54 0.82 -12.85
N ARG A 174 -6.87 1.14 -14.09
CA ARG A 174 -7.06 2.55 -14.52
C ARG A 174 -8.21 3.20 -13.77
N THR A 175 -9.32 2.48 -13.60
CA THR A 175 -10.46 2.97 -12.80
C THR A 175 -10.04 3.24 -11.36
N LEU A 176 -9.21 2.37 -10.75
CA LEU A 176 -8.64 2.62 -9.43
C LEU A 176 -7.85 3.93 -9.38
N GLY A 177 -6.98 4.17 -10.37
CA GLY A 177 -6.19 5.40 -10.45
C GLY A 177 -7.07 6.66 -10.55
N HIS A 178 -8.11 6.63 -11.38
CA HIS A 178 -9.06 7.74 -11.50
C HIS A 178 -9.83 7.98 -10.18
N ASN A 179 -10.28 6.91 -9.52
CA ASN A 179 -10.99 7.02 -8.24
C ASN A 179 -10.10 7.59 -7.14
N MET A 180 -8.84 7.14 -7.06
CA MET A 180 -7.87 7.65 -6.09
C MET A 180 -7.55 9.14 -6.35
N ALA A 181 -7.37 9.52 -7.61
CA ALA A 181 -7.15 10.93 -7.98
C ALA A 181 -8.34 11.82 -7.58
N TYR A 182 -9.57 11.35 -7.84
CA TYR A 182 -10.77 12.07 -7.41
C TYR A 182 -10.82 12.24 -5.89
N PHE A 183 -10.60 11.15 -5.14
CA PHE A 183 -10.58 11.19 -3.67
C PHE A 183 -9.53 12.17 -3.13
N LEU A 184 -8.31 12.13 -3.66
CA LEU A 184 -7.22 13.04 -3.25
C LEU A 184 -7.58 14.50 -3.49
N LYS A 185 -8.16 14.83 -4.65
CA LYS A 185 -8.61 16.19 -4.95
C LYS A 185 -9.74 16.65 -4.02
N CYS A 186 -10.71 15.78 -3.74
CA CYS A 186 -11.77 16.08 -2.77
C CYS A 186 -11.20 16.32 -1.36
N LYS A 187 -10.26 15.48 -0.93
CA LYS A 187 -9.58 15.63 0.36
C LYS A 187 -8.80 16.95 0.43
N GLU A 188 -8.06 17.31 -0.61
CA GLU A 188 -7.31 18.58 -0.67
C GLU A 188 -8.23 19.81 -0.54
N VAL A 189 -9.35 19.82 -1.23
CA VAL A 189 -10.35 20.89 -1.14
C VAL A 189 -11.05 20.85 0.22
N GLY A 190 -11.49 19.66 0.64
CA GLY A 190 -12.21 19.46 1.89
C GLY A 190 -11.40 19.86 3.14
N SER A 191 -10.10 19.57 3.16
CA SER A 191 -9.23 19.90 4.29
C SER A 191 -9.05 21.40 4.53
N LYS A 192 -9.35 22.25 3.53
CA LYS A 192 -9.38 23.72 3.68
C LYS A 192 -10.63 24.21 4.41
N LEU A 193 -11.69 23.41 4.44
CA LEU A 193 -12.99 23.76 5.01
C LEU A 193 -13.28 22.99 6.30
N VAL A 194 -12.82 21.75 6.36
CA VAL A 194 -13.05 20.84 7.48
C VAL A 194 -11.69 20.38 8.01
N PRO A 195 -11.35 20.68 9.27
CA PRO A 195 -10.10 20.19 9.85
C PRO A 195 -10.11 18.66 9.95
N LEU A 196 -8.94 18.05 9.78
CA LEU A 196 -8.81 16.62 10.02
C LEU A 196 -9.13 16.31 11.50
N PRO A 197 -9.83 15.19 11.77
CA PRO A 197 -10.03 14.77 13.14
C PRO A 197 -8.67 14.49 13.82
N PRO A 198 -8.54 14.78 15.12
CA PRO A 198 -7.30 14.47 15.83
C PRO A 198 -7.07 12.95 15.87
N LEU A 199 -5.80 12.57 15.83
CA LEU A 199 -5.42 11.18 16.08
C LEU A 199 -5.57 10.94 17.61
N GLU A 200 -6.56 10.13 17.98
CA GLU A 200 -6.82 9.82 19.38
C GLU A 200 -5.77 8.87 19.94
N THR A 201 -5.47 9.04 21.23
CA THR A 201 -4.61 8.10 21.96
C THR A 201 -5.37 6.78 22.11
N PRO A 202 -4.80 5.63 21.69
CA PRO A 202 -5.49 4.35 21.78
C PRO A 202 -5.75 3.95 23.24
N GLU A 203 -7.00 3.63 23.55
CA GLU A 203 -7.34 2.93 24.78
C GLU A 203 -7.10 1.42 24.58
N ARG A 204 -6.39 0.82 25.53
CA ARG A 204 -6.10 -0.62 25.48
C ARG A 204 -6.81 -1.33 26.64
N THR A 205 -7.59 -2.36 26.29
CA THR A 205 -8.18 -3.25 27.28
C THR A 205 -7.34 -4.53 27.40
N ASN A 206 -7.12 -4.98 28.64
CA ASN A 206 -6.53 -6.28 28.89
C ASN A 206 -7.66 -7.25 29.27
N PHE A 207 -7.89 -8.28 28.46
CA PHE A 207 -8.91 -9.30 28.72
C PHE A 207 -8.48 -10.32 29.77
N ILE A 208 -7.22 -10.34 30.16
CA ILE A 208 -6.66 -11.17 31.24
C ILE A 208 -6.58 -10.30 32.47
N ARG A 209 -7.39 -10.57 33.47
CA ARG A 209 -7.43 -9.88 34.77
C ARG A 209 -6.75 -10.70 35.82
#